data_a153c01a6e6ec8cd7169deab948e6218
#
_entry.id   a153c01a6e6ec8cd7169deab948e6218
#
_cell.length_a   1.000
_cell.length_b   1.000
_cell.length_c   1.000
_cell.angle_alpha   90.00
_cell.angle_beta   90.00
_cell.angle_gamma   90.00
#
_symmetry.space_group_name_H-M   'P 1'
#
loop_
_entity.id
_entity.type
_entity.pdbx_description
1 polymer ?
#
loop_
_entity_poly.entity_id
_entity_poly.type
_entity_poly.pdbx_seq_one_letter_code
_entity_poly.pdbx_strand_id
1 'polypeptide(L)'
;QGVLILGQVITYNTNLVSEDELPKTLNDLTDPKWNGKITMHDYTRGTTSTRIWATIAEEGNVDVRDFLTRLEANVQPVRQRSTGAQNDEVSRGEYHIGIVAQLHDVVKAKMEGAPVEIPQLDDFPVMWGPTAAVVLEAGANPDAANVFINFLISEEAQIIIGNVDVRFAA
;
A
#
# COMPACT_ATOMS: atom_id res chain seq x y z
N GLN A 1 -6.94 -13.24 16.30
CA GLN A 1 -7.82 -12.05 16.39
C GLN A 1 -7.21 -10.93 15.57
N GLY A 2 -8.03 -10.16 14.83
CA GLY A 2 -7.59 -8.99 14.10
C GLY A 2 -7.17 -7.88 15.08
N VAL A 3 -6.03 -7.23 14.80
CA VAL A 3 -5.48 -6.17 15.67
C VAL A 3 -5.43 -4.84 14.92
N LEU A 4 -5.13 -4.87 13.64
CA LEU A 4 -4.98 -3.71 12.77
C LEU A 4 -5.59 -4.01 11.40
N ILE A 5 -6.00 -2.96 10.70
CA ILE A 5 -6.37 -3.02 9.29
C ILE A 5 -5.33 -2.23 8.50
N LEU A 6 -4.71 -2.88 7.51
CA LEU A 6 -3.75 -2.26 6.61
C LEU A 6 -4.39 -2.03 5.25
N GLY A 7 -4.30 -0.81 4.76
CA GLY A 7 -4.73 -0.44 3.42
C GLY A 7 -3.55 -0.35 2.44
N GLN A 8 -3.75 -0.79 1.20
CA GLN A 8 -2.81 -0.57 0.11
C GLN A 8 -3.46 0.28 -0.96
N VAL A 9 -2.69 1.24 -1.47
CA VAL A 9 -3.16 2.28 -2.38
C VAL A 9 -2.12 2.56 -3.47
N ILE A 10 -2.52 3.31 -4.48
CA ILE A 10 -1.61 4.04 -5.35
C ILE A 10 -1.44 5.43 -4.74
N THR A 11 -0.24 6.01 -4.81
CA THR A 11 0.04 7.38 -4.38
C THR A 11 0.65 8.18 -5.52
N TYR A 12 0.46 9.49 -5.51
CA TYR A 12 1.11 10.39 -6.47
C TYR A 12 1.59 11.67 -5.80
N ASN A 13 2.57 12.35 -6.43
CA ASN A 13 3.06 13.64 -5.98
C ASN A 13 2.25 14.76 -6.65
N THR A 14 1.58 15.58 -5.84
CA THR A 14 0.68 16.65 -6.32
C THR A 14 1.39 17.83 -6.97
N ASN A 15 2.71 17.97 -6.77
CA ASN A 15 3.52 18.98 -7.44
C ASN A 15 3.96 18.54 -8.84
N LEU A 16 3.89 17.24 -9.16
CA LEU A 16 4.39 16.65 -10.40
C LEU A 16 3.29 16.14 -11.33
N VAL A 17 2.10 15.85 -10.77
CA VAL A 17 0.96 15.35 -11.53
C VAL A 17 -0.27 16.16 -11.15
N SER A 18 -0.87 16.81 -12.12
CA SER A 18 -2.13 17.54 -11.97
C SER A 18 -3.34 16.59 -11.99
N GLU A 19 -4.47 16.99 -11.42
CA GLU A 19 -5.68 16.16 -11.33
C GLU A 19 -6.20 15.69 -12.70
N ASP A 20 -6.05 16.52 -13.74
CA ASP A 20 -6.47 16.20 -15.11
C ASP A 20 -5.54 15.21 -15.83
N GLU A 21 -4.31 15.02 -15.32
CA GLU A 21 -3.35 14.06 -15.84
C GLU A 21 -3.42 12.69 -15.15
N LEU A 22 -4.16 12.60 -14.02
CA LEU A 22 -4.24 11.38 -13.22
C LEU A 22 -4.77 10.18 -14.02
N PRO A 23 -4.17 9.00 -13.84
CA PRO A 23 -4.72 7.77 -14.38
C PRO A 23 -6.09 7.49 -13.72
N LYS A 24 -7.05 7.03 -14.52
CA LYS A 24 -8.38 6.61 -14.05
C LYS A 24 -8.50 5.10 -13.92
N THR A 25 -7.64 4.38 -14.61
CA THR A 25 -7.58 2.92 -14.58
C THR A 25 -6.13 2.44 -14.47
N LEU A 26 -5.95 1.18 -14.08
CA LEU A 26 -4.63 0.53 -14.12
C LEU A 26 -4.03 0.57 -15.53
N ASN A 27 -4.89 0.44 -16.56
CA ASN A 27 -4.43 0.47 -17.94
C ASN A 27 -3.76 1.81 -18.29
N ASP A 28 -4.24 2.94 -17.76
CA ASP A 28 -3.65 4.26 -18.03
C ASP A 28 -2.24 4.39 -17.47
N LEU A 29 -1.89 3.60 -16.44
CA LEU A 29 -0.53 3.52 -15.91
C LEU A 29 0.48 2.86 -16.86
N THR A 30 0.00 2.14 -17.89
CA THR A 30 0.88 1.53 -18.90
C THR A 30 1.23 2.47 -20.05
N ASP A 31 0.72 3.71 -20.04
CA ASP A 31 1.06 4.72 -21.05
C ASP A 31 2.56 5.06 -20.99
N PRO A 32 3.28 5.07 -22.12
CA PRO A 32 4.68 5.46 -22.21
C PRO A 32 5.02 6.85 -21.62
N LYS A 33 4.05 7.74 -21.48
CA LYS A 33 4.23 9.04 -20.79
C LYS A 33 4.77 8.90 -19.36
N TRP A 34 4.54 7.74 -18.74
CA TRP A 34 4.97 7.43 -17.39
C TRP A 34 6.34 6.76 -17.31
N ASN A 35 7.04 6.55 -18.45
CA ASN A 35 8.37 5.95 -18.46
C ASN A 35 9.34 6.74 -17.56
N GLY A 36 10.01 6.03 -16.64
CA GLY A 36 10.92 6.60 -15.65
C GLY A 36 10.26 7.43 -14.54
N LYS A 37 8.91 7.48 -14.47
CA LYS A 37 8.17 8.30 -13.50
C LYS A 37 7.44 7.49 -12.43
N ILE A 38 7.42 6.16 -12.57
CA ILE A 38 6.72 5.27 -11.64
C ILE A 38 7.72 4.47 -10.80
N THR A 39 7.47 4.43 -9.51
CA THR A 39 8.07 3.47 -8.59
C THR A 39 7.00 2.49 -8.10
N MET A 40 7.35 1.24 -7.84
CA MET A 40 6.41 0.25 -7.34
C MET A 40 7.07 -0.70 -6.34
N HIS A 41 6.25 -1.25 -5.44
CA HIS A 41 6.74 -2.31 -4.56
C HIS A 41 6.98 -3.60 -5.34
N ASP A 42 8.12 -4.26 -5.09
CA ASP A 42 8.55 -5.47 -5.81
C ASP A 42 7.60 -6.65 -5.58
N TYR A 43 6.78 -6.96 -6.57
CA TYR A 43 5.80 -8.03 -6.54
C TYR A 43 6.39 -9.44 -6.71
N THR A 44 7.68 -9.55 -7.06
CA THR A 44 8.33 -10.86 -7.27
C THR A 44 8.76 -11.52 -5.96
N ARG A 45 8.65 -10.82 -4.84
CA ARG A 45 9.17 -11.27 -3.54
C ARG A 45 8.16 -11.94 -2.61
N GLY A 46 6.97 -12.29 -3.09
CA GLY A 46 5.97 -13.02 -2.31
C GLY A 46 5.46 -12.26 -1.07
N THR A 47 5.26 -10.95 -1.20
CA THR A 47 4.86 -10.05 -0.14
C THR A 47 3.42 -9.54 -0.32
N THR A 48 3.10 -8.45 0.35
CA THR A 48 1.83 -7.71 0.25
C THR A 48 1.44 -7.40 -1.20
N SER A 49 2.39 -7.04 -2.07
CA SER A 49 2.11 -6.75 -3.48
C SER A 49 1.60 -7.97 -4.24
N THR A 50 2.15 -9.15 -3.98
CA THR A 50 1.68 -10.38 -4.63
C THR A 50 0.22 -10.66 -4.28
N ARG A 51 -0.16 -10.41 -3.02
CA ARG A 51 -1.55 -10.57 -2.58
C ARG A 51 -2.49 -9.60 -3.29
N ILE A 52 -2.12 -8.33 -3.43
CA ILE A 52 -2.91 -7.35 -4.16
C ILE A 52 -3.18 -7.81 -5.59
N TRP A 53 -2.14 -8.18 -6.32
CA TRP A 53 -2.28 -8.60 -7.71
C TRP A 53 -3.09 -9.88 -7.85
N ALA A 54 -2.97 -10.80 -6.88
CA ALA A 54 -3.81 -12.00 -6.84
C ALA A 54 -5.29 -11.65 -6.65
N THR A 55 -5.60 -10.74 -5.72
CA THR A 55 -6.99 -10.33 -5.48
C THR A 55 -7.60 -9.63 -6.69
N ILE A 56 -6.87 -8.71 -7.33
CA ILE A 56 -7.34 -8.02 -8.55
C ILE A 56 -7.59 -9.04 -9.68
N ALA A 57 -6.73 -10.05 -9.81
CA ALA A 57 -6.91 -11.11 -10.79
C ALA A 57 -8.13 -12.00 -10.48
N GLU A 58 -8.40 -12.28 -9.20
CA GLU A 58 -9.56 -13.06 -8.75
C GLU A 58 -10.89 -12.32 -8.97
N GLU A 59 -10.91 -11.00 -8.80
CA GLU A 59 -12.08 -10.16 -9.07
C GLU A 59 -12.41 -10.09 -10.58
N GLY A 60 -11.47 -10.47 -11.45
CA GLY A 60 -11.69 -10.66 -12.88
C GLY A 60 -11.87 -9.38 -13.70
N ASN A 61 -11.67 -8.21 -13.10
CA ASN A 61 -11.86 -6.94 -13.79
C ASN A 61 -10.63 -6.50 -14.59
N VAL A 62 -9.45 -7.06 -14.30
CA VAL A 62 -8.18 -6.73 -14.95
C VAL A 62 -7.38 -8.01 -15.22
N ASP A 63 -6.89 -8.18 -16.46
CA ASP A 63 -5.84 -9.16 -16.74
C ASP A 63 -4.51 -8.64 -16.18
N VAL A 64 -4.22 -9.05 -14.93
CA VAL A 64 -3.03 -8.62 -14.21
C VAL A 64 -1.74 -9.02 -14.92
N ARG A 65 -1.71 -10.16 -15.60
CA ARG A 65 -0.52 -10.60 -16.35
C ARG A 65 -0.25 -9.69 -17.55
N ASP A 66 -1.28 -9.38 -18.33
CA ASP A 66 -1.17 -8.45 -19.45
C ASP A 66 -0.80 -7.05 -18.96
N PHE A 67 -1.45 -6.55 -17.91
CA PHE A 67 -1.14 -5.27 -17.29
C PHE A 67 0.33 -5.17 -16.88
N LEU A 68 0.83 -6.11 -16.08
CA LEU A 68 2.24 -6.09 -15.63
C LEU A 68 3.22 -6.23 -16.79
N THR A 69 2.89 -7.03 -17.82
CA THR A 69 3.73 -7.17 -19.02
C THR A 69 3.84 -5.84 -19.77
N ARG A 70 2.73 -5.14 -19.96
CA ARG A 70 2.73 -3.82 -20.63
C ARG A 70 3.38 -2.74 -19.79
N LEU A 71 3.16 -2.77 -18.47
CA LEU A 71 3.80 -1.84 -17.54
C LEU A 71 5.33 -1.96 -17.62
N GLU A 72 5.85 -3.18 -17.60
CA GLU A 72 7.29 -3.42 -17.73
C GLU A 72 7.84 -3.04 -19.12
N ALA A 73 7.10 -3.33 -20.18
CA ALA A 73 7.53 -3.03 -21.54
C ALA A 73 7.55 -1.51 -21.84
N ASN A 74 6.54 -0.78 -21.38
CA ASN A 74 6.31 0.61 -21.76
C ASN A 74 6.85 1.62 -20.75
N VAL A 75 6.82 1.28 -19.46
CA VAL A 75 7.06 2.22 -18.35
C VAL A 75 8.33 1.91 -17.58
N GLN A 76 8.70 0.62 -17.47
CA GLN A 76 9.89 0.16 -16.73
C GLN A 76 9.94 0.73 -15.30
N PRO A 77 8.94 0.46 -14.44
CA PRO A 77 8.86 1.05 -13.13
C PRO A 77 10.05 0.63 -12.25
N VAL A 78 10.53 1.55 -11.44
CA VAL A 78 11.59 1.21 -10.47
C VAL A 78 10.98 0.39 -9.34
N ARG A 79 11.56 -0.79 -9.08
CA ARG A 79 11.06 -1.73 -8.07
C ARG A 79 11.74 -1.51 -6.73
N GLN A 80 10.95 -1.18 -5.72
CA GLN A 80 11.42 -0.98 -4.35
C GLN A 80 11.13 -2.20 -3.47
N ARG A 81 12.04 -2.47 -2.55
CA ARG A 81 11.91 -3.56 -1.58
C ARG A 81 11.07 -3.19 -0.36
N SER A 82 10.83 -1.92 -0.15
CA SER A 82 10.11 -1.34 0.98
C SER A 82 9.06 -0.36 0.48
N THR A 83 7.85 -0.48 0.98
CA THR A 83 6.76 0.46 0.70
C THR A 83 7.04 1.85 1.31
N GLY A 84 7.72 1.89 2.46
CA GLY A 84 8.16 3.15 3.07
C GLY A 84 9.17 3.88 2.19
N ALA A 85 10.22 3.21 1.69
CA ALA A 85 11.19 3.82 0.78
C ALA A 85 10.51 4.32 -0.51
N GLN A 86 9.59 3.55 -1.07
CA GLN A 86 8.79 3.95 -2.23
C GLN A 86 7.99 5.23 -1.95
N ASN A 87 7.30 5.30 -0.80
CA ASN A 87 6.51 6.47 -0.42
C ASN A 87 7.39 7.70 -0.20
N ASP A 88 8.57 7.54 0.40
CA ASP A 88 9.54 8.62 0.60
C ASP A 88 10.04 9.19 -0.73
N GLU A 89 10.30 8.34 -1.72
CA GLU A 89 10.73 8.76 -3.07
C GLU A 89 9.65 9.57 -3.78
N VAL A 90 8.38 9.13 -3.70
CA VAL A 90 7.25 9.91 -4.25
C VAL A 90 7.09 11.23 -3.49
N SER A 91 7.20 11.21 -2.15
CA SER A 91 7.09 12.40 -1.31
C SER A 91 8.16 13.46 -1.63
N ARG A 92 9.38 13.03 -1.94
CA ARG A 92 10.47 13.92 -2.35
C ARG A 92 10.41 14.35 -3.83
N GLY A 93 9.48 13.79 -4.61
CA GLY A 93 9.34 14.10 -6.03
C GLY A 93 10.37 13.40 -6.94
N GLU A 94 11.01 12.35 -6.48
CA GLU A 94 11.89 11.51 -7.32
C GLU A 94 11.08 10.73 -8.36
N TYR A 95 9.87 10.31 -7.97
CA TYR A 95 8.89 9.69 -8.85
C TYR A 95 7.55 10.39 -8.75
N HIS A 96 6.77 10.31 -9.83
CA HIS A 96 5.46 10.93 -9.94
C HIS A 96 4.38 10.09 -9.25
N ILE A 97 4.46 8.76 -9.42
CA ILE A 97 3.46 7.80 -8.95
C ILE A 97 4.14 6.62 -8.26
N GLY A 98 3.56 6.17 -7.16
CA GLY A 98 3.94 4.97 -6.43
C GLY A 98 2.83 3.93 -6.46
N ILE A 99 3.10 2.72 -6.99
CA ILE A 99 2.14 1.63 -7.07
C ILE A 99 2.33 0.68 -5.88
N VAL A 100 1.26 0.39 -5.14
CA VAL A 100 1.23 -0.42 -3.91
C VAL A 100 1.97 0.26 -2.75
N ALA A 101 1.57 1.48 -2.42
CA ALA A 101 1.96 2.14 -1.17
C ALA A 101 1.10 1.65 0.00
N GLN A 102 1.63 1.73 1.22
CA GLN A 102 0.83 1.52 2.43
C GLN A 102 0.05 2.80 2.75
N LEU A 103 -1.25 2.67 2.94
CA LEU A 103 -2.13 3.82 3.19
C LEU A 103 -1.67 4.66 4.41
N HIS A 104 -1.25 4.01 5.50
CA HIS A 104 -0.79 4.72 6.69
C HIS A 104 0.50 5.53 6.45
N ASP A 105 1.43 5.06 5.61
CA ASP A 105 2.64 5.81 5.24
C ASP A 105 2.27 7.06 4.43
N VAL A 106 1.31 6.94 3.50
CA VAL A 106 0.83 8.08 2.70
C VAL A 106 0.11 9.10 3.58
N VAL A 107 -0.79 8.65 4.47
CA VAL A 107 -1.51 9.53 5.39
C VAL A 107 -0.53 10.28 6.31
N LYS A 108 0.46 9.56 6.87
CA LYS A 108 1.48 10.17 7.71
C LYS A 108 2.29 11.22 6.95
N ALA A 109 2.79 10.90 5.76
CA ALA A 109 3.54 11.85 4.93
C ALA A 109 2.70 13.10 4.62
N LYS A 110 1.41 12.93 4.30
CA LYS A 110 0.49 14.05 4.08
C LYS A 110 0.31 14.92 5.34
N MET A 111 0.16 14.32 6.52
CA MET A 111 0.08 15.06 7.80
C MET A 111 1.36 15.82 8.11
N GLU A 112 2.51 15.34 7.68
CA GLU A 112 3.82 15.99 7.79
C GLU A 112 4.05 17.06 6.70
N GLY A 113 3.09 17.28 5.80
CA GLY A 113 3.11 18.30 4.77
C GLY A 113 3.75 17.88 3.45
N ALA A 114 3.98 16.59 3.23
CA ALA A 114 4.45 16.10 1.94
C ALA A 114 3.37 16.29 0.85
N PRO A 115 3.75 16.65 -0.38
CA PRO A 115 2.82 16.86 -1.48
C PRO A 115 2.37 15.52 -2.09
N VAL A 116 1.72 14.68 -1.31
CA VAL A 116 1.25 13.37 -1.75
C VAL A 116 -0.25 13.23 -1.59
N GLU A 117 -0.88 12.50 -2.51
CA GLU A 117 -2.30 12.22 -2.50
C GLU A 117 -2.57 10.82 -3.09
N ILE A 118 -3.78 10.32 -2.91
CA ILE A 118 -4.23 9.02 -3.39
C ILE A 118 -5.16 9.24 -4.57
N PRO A 119 -4.81 8.82 -5.79
CA PRO A 119 -5.70 8.89 -6.92
C PRO A 119 -6.81 7.85 -6.78
N GLN A 120 -7.99 8.17 -7.26
CA GLN A 120 -9.08 7.20 -7.34
C GLN A 120 -9.08 6.55 -8.71
N LEU A 121 -8.78 5.25 -8.78
CA LEU A 121 -8.87 4.44 -9.99
C LEU A 121 -10.12 3.58 -9.93
N ASP A 122 -10.78 3.41 -11.07
CA ASP A 122 -12.03 2.65 -11.18
C ASP A 122 -11.83 1.15 -10.97
N ASP A 123 -10.63 0.63 -11.25
CA ASP A 123 -10.26 -0.78 -11.24
C ASP A 123 -9.16 -1.15 -10.23
N PHE A 124 -8.79 -0.23 -9.35
CA PHE A 124 -7.87 -0.48 -8.24
C PHE A 124 -8.52 -0.07 -6.92
N PRO A 125 -9.25 -0.97 -6.28
CA PRO A 125 -9.86 -0.69 -4.99
C PRO A 125 -8.80 -0.51 -3.90
N VAL A 126 -9.11 0.28 -2.88
CA VAL A 126 -8.29 0.28 -1.67
C VAL A 126 -8.36 -1.11 -1.04
N MET A 127 -7.23 -1.79 -1.02
CA MET A 127 -7.15 -3.14 -0.51
C MET A 127 -6.99 -3.12 1.01
N TRP A 128 -8.01 -3.61 1.72
CA TRP A 128 -7.98 -3.73 3.17
C TRP A 128 -7.56 -5.14 3.57
N GLY A 129 -6.59 -5.26 4.47
CA GLY A 129 -6.16 -6.54 5.00
C GLY A 129 -6.02 -6.52 6.51
N PRO A 130 -6.71 -7.41 7.25
CA PRO A 130 -6.53 -7.50 8.69
C PRO A 130 -5.13 -8.05 9.00
N THR A 131 -4.48 -7.44 9.98
CA THR A 131 -3.28 -8.01 10.62
C THR A 131 -3.73 -8.71 11.88
N ALA A 132 -3.43 -9.99 11.98
CA ALA A 132 -3.81 -10.81 13.12
C ALA A 132 -2.64 -11.08 14.06
N ALA A 133 -2.89 -11.05 15.35
CA ALA A 133 -2.01 -11.59 16.36
C ALA A 133 -2.44 -13.01 16.71
N VAL A 134 -1.47 -13.92 16.82
CA VAL A 134 -1.68 -15.32 17.17
C VAL A 134 -0.71 -15.75 18.26
N VAL A 135 -1.15 -16.66 19.12
CA VAL A 135 -0.26 -17.32 20.08
C VAL A 135 0.37 -18.53 19.42
N LEU A 136 1.68 -18.63 19.46
CA LEU A 136 2.38 -19.83 18.99
C LEU A 136 2.29 -20.93 20.04
N GLU A 137 1.90 -22.15 19.65
CA GLU A 137 1.80 -23.31 20.54
C GLU A 137 3.13 -23.62 21.25
N ALA A 138 4.25 -23.50 20.52
CA ALA A 138 5.60 -23.70 21.05
C ALA A 138 6.21 -22.42 21.67
N GLY A 139 5.41 -21.37 21.93
CA GLY A 139 5.88 -20.14 22.56
C GLY A 139 6.32 -20.36 24.01
N ALA A 140 7.37 -19.65 24.43
CA ALA A 140 7.92 -19.79 25.78
C ALA A 140 6.93 -19.40 26.90
N ASN A 141 5.95 -18.53 26.60
CA ASN A 141 4.95 -18.07 27.57
C ASN A 141 3.61 -17.78 26.90
N PRO A 142 2.79 -18.79 26.62
CA PRO A 142 1.52 -18.64 25.93
C PRO A 142 0.49 -17.82 26.75
N ASP A 143 0.53 -17.91 28.07
CA ASP A 143 -0.41 -17.16 28.93
C ASP A 143 -0.11 -15.65 28.86
N ALA A 144 1.13 -15.23 28.93
CA ALA A 144 1.51 -13.85 28.76
C ALA A 144 1.17 -13.34 27.34
N ALA A 145 1.35 -14.17 26.31
CA ALA A 145 0.96 -13.82 24.94
C ALA A 145 -0.57 -13.59 24.81
N ASN A 146 -1.38 -14.44 25.47
CA ASN A 146 -2.83 -14.25 25.52
C ASN A 146 -3.23 -12.94 26.22
N VAL A 147 -2.60 -12.62 27.35
CA VAL A 147 -2.84 -11.35 28.06
C VAL A 147 -2.49 -10.17 27.17
N PHE A 148 -1.35 -10.23 26.48
CA PHE A 148 -0.91 -9.17 25.57
C PHE A 148 -1.86 -9.01 24.38
N ILE A 149 -2.32 -10.09 23.74
CA ILE A 149 -3.27 -10.03 22.64
C ILE A 149 -4.61 -9.42 23.11
N ASN A 150 -5.09 -9.81 24.30
CA ASN A 150 -6.30 -9.24 24.87
C ASN A 150 -6.15 -7.73 25.14
N PHE A 151 -4.98 -7.30 25.59
CA PHE A 151 -4.68 -5.87 25.72
C PHE A 151 -4.69 -5.17 24.34
N LEU A 152 -4.02 -5.75 23.33
CA LEU A 152 -3.97 -5.14 21.99
C LEU A 152 -5.34 -4.89 21.36
N ILE A 153 -6.34 -5.71 21.67
CA ILE A 153 -7.71 -5.54 21.15
C ILE A 153 -8.62 -4.72 22.10
N SER A 154 -8.12 -4.27 23.24
CA SER A 154 -8.88 -3.40 24.15
C SER A 154 -9.06 -2.00 23.54
N GLU A 155 -10.12 -1.31 23.94
CA GLU A 155 -10.39 0.06 23.53
C GLU A 155 -9.20 0.99 23.83
N GLU A 156 -8.57 0.85 25.00
CA GLU A 156 -7.40 1.62 25.40
C GLU A 156 -6.24 1.44 24.41
N ALA A 157 -5.88 0.20 24.09
CA ALA A 157 -4.78 -0.08 23.17
C ALA A 157 -5.10 0.39 21.75
N GLN A 158 -6.36 0.23 21.29
CA GLN A 158 -6.78 0.68 19.96
C GLN A 158 -6.74 2.22 19.84
N ILE A 159 -7.10 2.96 20.88
CA ILE A 159 -6.93 4.42 20.94
C ILE A 159 -5.44 4.81 20.88
N ILE A 160 -4.60 4.13 21.65
CA ILE A 160 -3.14 4.38 21.62
C ILE A 160 -2.57 4.11 20.22
N ILE A 161 -2.89 3.00 19.62
CA ILE A 161 -2.44 2.63 18.27
C ILE A 161 -2.88 3.68 17.24
N GLY A 162 -4.15 4.07 17.25
CA GLY A 162 -4.68 5.07 16.32
C GLY A 162 -4.05 6.45 16.47
N ASN A 163 -3.67 6.85 17.70
CA ASN A 163 -3.04 8.14 17.94
C ASN A 163 -1.53 8.18 17.65
N VAL A 164 -0.84 7.04 17.78
CA VAL A 164 0.63 7.00 17.63
C VAL A 164 1.06 6.68 16.20
N ASP A 165 0.31 5.85 15.49
CA ASP A 165 0.82 5.25 14.23
C ASP A 165 -0.11 5.46 13.02
N VAL A 166 -1.16 6.29 13.13
CA VAL A 166 -2.16 6.52 12.05
C VAL A 166 -2.64 5.21 11.37
N ARG A 167 -2.31 4.05 11.93
CA ARG A 167 -2.83 2.76 11.49
C ARG A 167 -4.23 2.62 12.00
N PHE A 168 -5.11 2.17 11.14
CA PHE A 168 -6.50 2.06 11.50
C PHE A 168 -6.69 0.97 12.55
N ALA A 169 -7.25 1.35 13.69
CA ALA A 169 -7.70 0.42 14.71
C ALA A 169 -8.73 -0.57 14.12
N ALA A 170 -8.69 -1.81 14.55
CA ALA A 170 -9.57 -2.87 14.06
C ALA A 170 -10.97 -2.79 14.72
#